data_8e667f877bc0d31d518748d83c7fc719
#
_entry.id   8e667f877bc0d31d518748d83c7fc719
#
_cell.length_a   1.000
_cell.length_b   1.000
_cell.length_c   1.000
_cell.angle_alpha   90.00
_cell.angle_beta   90.00
_cell.angle_gamma   90.00
#
_symmetry.space_group_name_H-M   'P 1'
#
loop_
_entity.id
_entity.type
_entity.pdbx_description
1 polymer ?
#
loop_
_entity_poly.entity_id
_entity_poly.type
_entity_poly.pdbx_seq_one_letter_code
_entity_poly.pdbx_strand_id
1 'polypeptide(L)'
;SSIAMDKEISKKIFLKNKILTPKYIKFIYGKDESNIINKIEKKLKFPVVVKPINEGSSVNVYICNKKNILINLKKLTVYKEILIEEFIPGREIQVAIMGNKKLGIIELKPKRKFYDYEAKYNSNAKTEHIMPVKLEKKNIKYINNIASKAHKVIGCRGVTRSDFKFYKAKFYLLEINTQPGMTKLSLVPEIASFAGISFIKLIEWILKDASINR
;
A
#
# COMPACT_ATOMS: atom_id res chain seq x y z
N SER A 1 2.60 3.06 -14.59
CA SER A 1 1.45 2.82 -13.71
C SER A 1 0.93 1.39 -13.78
N SER A 2 0.89 0.72 -14.96
CA SER A 2 0.39 -0.67 -15.09
C SER A 2 1.06 -1.66 -14.11
N ILE A 3 2.38 -1.63 -14.01
CA ILE A 3 3.14 -2.46 -13.04
C ILE A 3 2.69 -2.20 -11.60
N ALA A 4 2.49 -0.95 -11.22
CA ALA A 4 2.07 -0.59 -9.85
C ALA A 4 0.62 -1.01 -9.54
N MET A 5 -0.26 -1.07 -10.55
CA MET A 5 -1.62 -1.57 -10.41
C MET A 5 -1.68 -3.07 -10.15
N ASP A 6 -0.77 -3.85 -10.77
CA ASP A 6 -0.67 -5.29 -10.55
C ASP A 6 0.14 -5.58 -9.29
N LYS A 7 -0.56 -5.96 -8.22
CA LYS A 7 0.05 -6.22 -6.91
C LYS A 7 1.01 -7.41 -6.95
N GLU A 8 0.76 -8.41 -7.78
CA GLU A 8 1.65 -9.56 -7.89
C GLU A 8 2.96 -9.18 -8.57
N ILE A 9 2.89 -8.49 -9.71
CA ILE A 9 4.08 -8.03 -10.45
C ILE A 9 4.90 -7.09 -9.58
N SER A 10 4.25 -6.10 -8.93
CA SER A 10 4.92 -5.18 -8.01
C SER A 10 5.68 -5.91 -6.91
N LYS A 11 5.04 -6.89 -6.26
CA LYS A 11 5.67 -7.67 -5.18
C LYS A 11 6.85 -8.50 -5.68
N LYS A 12 6.79 -9.09 -6.88
CA LYS A 12 7.93 -9.80 -7.49
C LYS A 12 9.12 -8.86 -7.67
N ILE A 13 8.87 -7.64 -8.16
CA ILE A 13 9.91 -6.61 -8.32
C ILE A 13 10.47 -6.18 -6.97
N PHE A 14 9.61 -5.95 -5.96
CA PHE A 14 10.05 -5.60 -4.60
C PHE A 14 10.96 -6.67 -4.01
N LEU A 15 10.55 -7.93 -4.06
CA LEU A 15 11.34 -9.06 -3.53
C LEU A 15 12.68 -9.22 -4.26
N LYS A 16 12.70 -9.13 -5.60
CA LYS A 16 13.96 -9.15 -6.39
C LYS A 16 14.92 -8.04 -5.96
N ASN A 17 14.38 -6.91 -5.52
CA ASN A 17 15.16 -5.77 -5.05
C ASN A 17 15.35 -5.72 -3.53
N LYS A 18 15.12 -6.82 -2.81
CA LYS A 18 15.30 -6.91 -1.35
C LYS A 18 14.45 -5.89 -0.57
N ILE A 19 13.27 -5.53 -1.09
CA ILE A 19 12.26 -4.72 -0.40
C ILE A 19 11.27 -5.69 0.24
N LEU A 20 11.14 -5.61 1.57
CA LEU A 20 10.27 -6.50 2.32
C LEU A 20 8.79 -6.19 2.03
N THR A 21 8.03 -7.22 1.69
CA THR A 21 6.59 -7.17 1.45
C THR A 21 5.94 -8.38 2.13
N PRO A 22 4.64 -8.34 2.51
CA PRO A 22 3.97 -9.51 3.07
C PRO A 22 4.11 -10.73 2.14
N LYS A 23 4.33 -11.91 2.71
CA LYS A 23 4.27 -13.17 1.96
C LYS A 23 2.89 -13.30 1.33
N TYR A 24 2.81 -13.95 0.16
CA TYR A 24 1.55 -14.06 -0.55
C TYR A 24 1.42 -15.36 -1.34
N ILE A 25 0.18 -15.66 -1.69
CA ILE A 25 -0.23 -16.71 -2.60
C ILE A 25 -1.10 -16.04 -3.66
N LYS A 26 -0.84 -16.31 -4.94
CA LYS A 26 -1.79 -16.05 -6.01
C LYS A 26 -2.82 -17.18 -6.00
N PHE A 27 -4.09 -16.82 -5.98
CA PHE A 27 -5.23 -17.74 -6.06
C PHE A 27 -5.96 -17.52 -7.39
N ILE A 28 -6.21 -18.62 -8.11
CA ILE A 28 -6.89 -18.61 -9.41
C ILE A 28 -8.12 -19.49 -9.28
N TYR A 29 -9.31 -18.93 -9.54
CA TYR A 29 -10.55 -19.70 -9.55
C TYR A 29 -10.49 -20.83 -10.59
N GLY A 30 -11.09 -21.97 -10.24
CA GLY A 30 -11.05 -23.19 -11.05
C GLY A 30 -9.77 -24.03 -10.96
N LYS A 31 -8.71 -23.51 -10.29
CA LYS A 31 -7.44 -24.23 -10.11
C LYS A 31 -7.06 -24.51 -8.65
N ASP A 32 -7.30 -23.53 -7.79
CA ASP A 32 -6.74 -23.54 -6.42
C ASP A 32 -7.76 -23.83 -5.32
N GLU A 33 -9.06 -24.00 -5.67
CA GLU A 33 -10.16 -24.05 -4.69
C GLU A 33 -10.08 -25.22 -3.71
N SER A 34 -9.76 -26.42 -4.20
CA SER A 34 -9.81 -27.64 -3.41
C SER A 34 -8.80 -27.72 -2.27
N ASN A 35 -7.73 -26.92 -2.30
CA ASN A 35 -6.63 -27.05 -1.35
C ASN A 35 -6.13 -25.71 -0.76
N ILE A 36 -6.90 -24.65 -0.91
CA ILE A 36 -6.45 -23.29 -0.54
C ILE A 36 -6.19 -23.16 0.95
N ILE A 37 -7.02 -23.76 1.81
CA ILE A 37 -6.85 -23.67 3.27
C ILE A 37 -5.50 -24.26 3.69
N ASN A 38 -5.20 -25.49 3.23
CA ASN A 38 -3.93 -26.15 3.53
C ASN A 38 -2.73 -25.35 2.98
N LYS A 39 -2.87 -24.75 1.80
CA LYS A 39 -1.83 -23.92 1.18
C LYS A 39 -1.56 -22.65 2.00
N ILE A 40 -2.61 -22.05 2.56
CA ILE A 40 -2.51 -20.90 3.45
C ILE A 40 -1.82 -21.28 4.76
N GLU A 41 -2.26 -22.36 5.41
CA GLU A 41 -1.69 -22.83 6.68
C GLU A 41 -0.19 -23.14 6.56
N LYS A 42 0.23 -23.76 5.45
CA LYS A 42 1.64 -24.06 5.19
C LYS A 42 2.50 -22.84 4.89
N LYS A 43 1.98 -21.86 4.12
CA LYS A 43 2.79 -20.77 3.57
C LYS A 43 2.66 -19.43 4.29
N LEU A 44 1.47 -19.10 4.81
CA LEU A 44 1.15 -17.76 5.33
C LEU A 44 0.76 -17.75 6.81
N LYS A 45 -0.05 -18.71 7.26
CA LYS A 45 -0.79 -18.76 8.53
C LYS A 45 -1.93 -17.73 8.59
N PHE A 46 -2.98 -18.07 9.31
CA PHE A 46 -4.10 -17.15 9.55
C PHE A 46 -3.79 -16.16 10.69
N PRO A 47 -4.40 -14.95 10.68
CA PRO A 47 -5.27 -14.42 9.65
C PRO A 47 -4.51 -14.01 8.38
N VAL A 48 -5.23 -13.92 7.25
CA VAL A 48 -4.71 -13.47 5.95
C VAL A 48 -5.55 -12.32 5.40
N VAL A 49 -4.99 -11.56 4.48
CA VAL A 49 -5.70 -10.53 3.70
C VAL A 49 -5.98 -11.07 2.32
N VAL A 50 -7.25 -11.02 1.92
CA VAL A 50 -7.72 -11.45 0.60
C VAL A 50 -8.14 -10.22 -0.18
N LYS A 51 -7.63 -10.04 -1.39
CA LYS A 51 -7.91 -8.85 -2.22
C LYS A 51 -7.73 -9.13 -3.71
N PRO A 52 -8.43 -8.42 -4.61
CA PRO A 52 -8.16 -8.47 -6.04
C PRO A 52 -6.74 -7.98 -6.36
N ILE A 53 -6.15 -8.51 -7.43
CA ILE A 53 -4.78 -8.13 -7.84
C ILE A 53 -4.73 -6.69 -8.35
N ASN A 54 -5.74 -6.26 -9.13
CA ASN A 54 -5.72 -5.01 -9.90
C ASN A 54 -6.68 -3.92 -9.38
N GLU A 55 -7.19 -4.06 -8.15
CA GLU A 55 -8.07 -3.05 -7.56
C GLU A 55 -7.32 -2.06 -6.65
N GLY A 56 -7.91 -0.87 -6.51
CA GLY A 56 -7.43 0.21 -5.65
C GLY A 56 -8.34 0.49 -4.46
N SER A 57 -8.03 1.55 -3.71
CA SER A 57 -8.88 2.15 -2.65
C SER A 57 -9.41 1.17 -1.59
N SER A 58 -8.75 0.05 -1.35
CA SER A 58 -9.21 -1.03 -0.43
C SER A 58 -10.57 -1.64 -0.81
N VAL A 59 -11.00 -1.49 -2.07
CA VAL A 59 -12.22 -2.14 -2.58
C VAL A 59 -12.01 -3.65 -2.54
N ASN A 60 -13.01 -4.37 -1.97
CA ASN A 60 -13.00 -5.82 -1.88
C ASN A 60 -11.79 -6.43 -1.16
N VAL A 61 -11.27 -5.74 -0.14
CA VAL A 61 -10.21 -6.23 0.74
C VAL A 61 -10.82 -6.82 2.00
N TYR A 62 -10.51 -8.07 2.30
CA TYR A 62 -11.06 -8.80 3.46
C TYR A 62 -9.94 -9.37 4.33
N ILE A 63 -10.04 -9.18 5.66
CA ILE A 63 -9.22 -9.92 6.63
C ILE A 63 -9.95 -11.22 6.94
N CYS A 64 -9.30 -12.34 6.66
CA CYS A 64 -9.89 -13.66 6.74
C CYS A 64 -9.20 -14.56 7.76
N ASN A 65 -10.00 -15.27 8.52
CA ASN A 65 -9.57 -16.43 9.30
C ASN A 65 -10.01 -17.73 8.60
N LYS A 66 -9.71 -18.88 9.19
CA LYS A 66 -10.06 -20.19 8.62
C LYS A 66 -11.57 -20.38 8.42
N LYS A 67 -12.41 -19.76 9.29
CA LYS A 67 -13.87 -19.94 9.25
C LYS A 67 -14.54 -19.14 8.13
N ASN A 68 -13.99 -17.96 7.77
CA ASN A 68 -14.64 -17.04 6.83
C ASN A 68 -13.94 -16.88 5.47
N ILE A 69 -12.79 -17.53 5.26
CA ILE A 69 -12.02 -17.39 4.01
C ILE A 69 -12.81 -17.80 2.76
N LEU A 70 -13.49 -18.95 2.81
CA LEU A 70 -14.26 -19.45 1.67
C LEU A 70 -15.45 -18.55 1.33
N ILE A 71 -16.13 -18.01 2.36
CA ILE A 71 -17.26 -17.08 2.16
C ILE A 71 -16.76 -15.80 1.48
N ASN A 72 -15.60 -15.26 1.89
CA ASN A 72 -15.07 -14.05 1.30
C ASN A 72 -14.48 -14.28 -0.10
N LEU A 73 -13.89 -15.44 -0.37
CA LEU A 73 -13.50 -15.80 -1.74
C LEU A 73 -14.73 -15.87 -2.66
N LYS A 74 -15.85 -16.48 -2.23
CA LYS A 74 -17.09 -16.48 -3.01
C LYS A 74 -17.59 -15.10 -3.42
N LYS A 75 -17.37 -14.05 -2.61
CA LYS A 75 -17.73 -12.67 -2.97
C LYS A 75 -16.85 -12.09 -4.07
N LEU A 76 -15.71 -12.69 -4.33
CA LEU A 76 -14.69 -12.21 -5.26
C LEU A 76 -14.64 -12.98 -6.58
N THR A 77 -15.63 -13.83 -6.87
CA THR A 77 -15.66 -14.66 -8.08
C THR A 77 -15.69 -13.87 -9.39
N VAL A 78 -16.11 -12.61 -9.33
CA VAL A 78 -16.03 -11.68 -10.48
C VAL A 78 -14.57 -11.44 -10.91
N TYR A 79 -13.60 -11.64 -10.03
CA TYR A 79 -12.20 -11.52 -10.31
C TYR A 79 -11.60 -12.89 -10.63
N LYS A 80 -10.93 -13.00 -11.77
CA LYS A 80 -10.28 -14.27 -12.15
C LYS A 80 -9.14 -14.66 -11.20
N GLU A 81 -8.46 -13.68 -10.67
CA GLU A 81 -7.23 -13.83 -9.87
C GLU A 81 -7.29 -12.98 -8.60
N ILE A 82 -6.92 -13.58 -7.49
CA ILE A 82 -6.94 -12.98 -6.14
C ILE A 82 -5.55 -13.09 -5.53
N LEU A 83 -5.16 -12.08 -4.80
CA LEU A 83 -3.98 -12.09 -3.95
C LEU A 83 -4.40 -12.41 -2.50
N ILE A 84 -3.79 -13.43 -1.94
CA ILE A 84 -3.93 -13.80 -0.51
C ILE A 84 -2.61 -13.52 0.16
N GLU A 85 -2.59 -12.61 1.13
CA GLU A 85 -1.37 -12.15 1.79
C GLU A 85 -1.38 -12.48 3.28
N GLU A 86 -0.19 -12.64 3.85
CA GLU A 86 0.02 -12.61 5.30
C GLU A 86 -0.53 -11.30 5.87
N PHE A 87 -1.37 -11.37 6.90
CA PHE A 87 -1.82 -10.20 7.62
C PHE A 87 -0.70 -9.65 8.49
N ILE A 88 -0.25 -8.43 8.20
CA ILE A 88 0.75 -7.74 9.01
C ILE A 88 0.03 -6.79 9.96
N PRO A 89 -0.02 -7.08 11.26
CA PRO A 89 -0.52 -6.13 12.25
C PRO A 89 0.46 -4.96 12.43
N GLY A 90 0.05 -3.93 13.16
CA GLY A 90 0.91 -2.81 13.51
C GLY A 90 0.54 -1.50 12.84
N ARG A 91 1.48 -0.56 12.91
CA ARG A 91 1.27 0.84 12.52
C ARG A 91 1.20 0.98 11.01
N GLU A 92 0.32 1.82 10.53
CA GLU A 92 0.18 2.15 9.12
C GLU A 92 0.96 3.42 8.80
N ILE A 93 2.01 3.28 7.99
CA ILE A 93 2.94 4.35 7.67
C ILE A 93 2.92 4.57 6.17
N GLN A 94 2.78 5.82 5.74
CA GLN A 94 2.82 6.15 4.32
C GLN A 94 3.94 7.15 4.04
N VAL A 95 4.57 6.99 2.88
CA VAL A 95 5.72 7.80 2.45
C VAL A 95 5.45 8.38 1.08
N ALA A 96 5.64 9.69 0.92
CA ALA A 96 5.50 10.37 -0.35
C ALA A 96 6.87 10.70 -0.96
N ILE A 97 7.00 10.40 -2.26
CA ILE A 97 8.17 10.73 -3.09
C ILE A 97 7.70 11.62 -4.25
N MET A 98 8.46 12.65 -4.57
CA MET A 98 8.23 13.55 -5.70
C MET A 98 9.51 13.60 -6.56
N GLY A 99 9.51 12.89 -7.68
CA GLY A 99 10.74 12.65 -8.46
C GLY A 99 11.83 12.00 -7.62
N ASN A 100 12.93 12.71 -7.37
CA ASN A 100 14.01 12.25 -6.50
C ASN A 100 13.89 12.79 -5.06
N LYS A 101 12.90 13.65 -4.76
CA LYS A 101 12.72 14.28 -3.45
C LYS A 101 11.85 13.40 -2.56
N LYS A 102 12.34 13.11 -1.37
CA LYS A 102 11.57 12.49 -0.29
C LYS A 102 10.76 13.59 0.39
N LEU A 103 9.44 13.59 0.19
CA LEU A 103 8.56 14.62 0.77
C LEU A 103 8.39 14.45 2.28
N GLY A 104 8.16 13.20 2.71
CA GLY A 104 7.96 12.92 4.13
C GLY A 104 7.13 11.67 4.39
N ILE A 105 6.76 11.54 5.65
CA ILE A 105 6.14 10.35 6.22
C ILE A 105 4.92 10.78 7.04
N ILE A 106 3.82 10.04 6.91
CA ILE A 106 2.63 10.18 7.74
C ILE A 106 2.26 8.82 8.34
N GLU A 107 1.80 8.81 9.57
CA GLU A 107 1.17 7.65 10.19
C GLU A 107 -0.33 7.82 10.20
N LEU A 108 -1.04 6.77 9.82
CA LEU A 108 -2.49 6.70 9.89
C LEU A 108 -2.90 5.81 11.04
N LYS A 109 -3.68 6.36 11.96
CA LYS A 109 -4.23 5.63 13.09
C LYS A 109 -5.76 5.60 12.99
N PRO A 110 -6.31 4.59 12.32
CA PRO A 110 -7.75 4.46 12.22
C PRO A 110 -8.34 4.18 13.61
N LYS A 111 -9.48 4.79 13.93
CA LYS A 111 -10.23 4.45 15.16
C LYS A 111 -10.84 3.04 15.09
N ARG A 112 -11.03 2.51 13.89
CA ARG A 112 -11.48 1.13 13.63
C ARG A 112 -10.29 0.18 13.53
N LYS A 113 -10.55 -1.12 13.70
CA LYS A 113 -9.50 -2.17 13.66
C LYS A 113 -8.77 -2.27 12.30
N PHE A 114 -9.30 -1.66 11.24
CA PHE A 114 -8.72 -1.71 9.90
C PHE A 114 -8.96 -0.40 9.13
N TYR A 115 -7.98 0.01 8.31
CA TYR A 115 -8.08 1.17 7.43
C TYR A 115 -8.70 0.76 6.09
N ASP A 116 -10.01 0.55 6.09
CA ASP A 116 -10.82 0.16 4.94
C ASP A 116 -11.27 1.37 4.10
N TYR A 117 -12.11 1.11 3.09
CA TYR A 117 -12.67 2.15 2.23
C TYR A 117 -13.42 3.23 3.02
N GLU A 118 -14.22 2.83 4.00
CA GLU A 118 -14.96 3.79 4.85
C GLU A 118 -14.01 4.65 5.69
N ALA A 119 -12.93 4.06 6.22
CA ALA A 119 -11.94 4.81 6.99
C ALA A 119 -11.15 5.82 6.12
N LYS A 120 -11.09 5.58 4.79
CA LYS A 120 -10.41 6.47 3.83
C LYS A 120 -11.24 7.66 3.39
N TYR A 121 -12.55 7.48 3.21
CA TYR A 121 -13.40 8.45 2.52
C TYR A 121 -14.58 8.97 3.35
N ASN A 122 -14.91 8.35 4.47
CA ASN A 122 -15.96 8.81 5.36
C ASN A 122 -15.40 9.80 6.39
N SER A 123 -15.83 11.05 6.33
CA SER A 123 -15.43 12.11 7.29
C SER A 123 -15.71 11.74 8.76
N ASN A 124 -16.71 10.88 9.00
CA ASN A 124 -17.05 10.39 10.34
C ASN A 124 -16.15 9.24 10.83
N ALA A 125 -15.32 8.65 9.96
CA ALA A 125 -14.44 7.54 10.32
C ALA A 125 -13.24 7.98 11.17
N LYS A 126 -12.96 9.29 11.25
CA LYS A 126 -11.97 9.95 12.13
C LYS A 126 -10.64 9.21 12.22
N THR A 127 -10.01 8.91 11.07
CA THR A 127 -8.63 8.47 11.05
C THR A 127 -7.73 9.59 11.53
N GLU A 128 -6.92 9.34 12.54
CA GLU A 128 -5.95 10.31 13.04
C GLU A 128 -4.72 10.30 12.11
N HIS A 129 -4.34 11.46 11.62
CA HIS A 129 -3.14 11.70 10.82
C HIS A 129 -2.04 12.25 11.73
N ILE A 130 -0.94 11.55 11.83
CA ILE A 130 0.14 11.89 12.76
C ILE A 130 1.39 12.30 11.98
N MET A 131 1.74 13.56 12.09
CA MET A 131 2.99 14.15 11.60
C MET A 131 3.51 15.16 12.65
N PRO A 132 4.80 15.12 13.04
CA PRO A 132 5.82 14.14 12.66
C PRO A 132 5.53 12.76 13.24
N VAL A 133 5.90 11.72 12.50
CA VAL A 133 5.73 10.34 12.95
C VAL A 133 6.73 10.02 14.06
N LYS A 134 6.24 9.44 15.17
CA LYS A 134 7.06 9.01 16.31
C LYS A 134 7.83 7.73 15.96
N LEU A 135 8.97 7.88 15.29
CA LEU A 135 9.93 6.83 14.95
C LEU A 135 11.35 7.31 15.25
N GLU A 136 12.24 6.38 15.54
CA GLU A 136 13.67 6.66 15.67
C GLU A 136 14.24 7.21 14.34
N LYS A 137 15.19 8.14 14.41
CA LYS A 137 15.82 8.77 13.21
C LYS A 137 16.33 7.73 12.20
N LYS A 138 16.91 6.61 12.69
CA LYS A 138 17.36 5.52 11.81
C LYS A 138 16.23 4.87 11.01
N ASN A 139 15.06 4.67 11.63
CA ASN A 139 13.87 4.11 10.99
C ASN A 139 13.26 5.09 9.97
N ILE A 140 13.23 6.38 10.29
CA ILE A 140 12.81 7.44 9.35
C ILE A 140 13.71 7.45 8.11
N LYS A 141 15.03 7.42 8.30
CA LYS A 141 15.99 7.36 7.18
C LYS A 141 15.80 6.08 6.36
N TYR A 142 15.63 4.95 7.03
CA TYR A 142 15.47 3.65 6.38
C TYR A 142 14.20 3.58 5.53
N ILE A 143 13.02 3.92 6.08
CA ILE A 143 11.75 3.84 5.32
C ILE A 143 11.74 4.79 4.13
N ASN A 144 12.28 6.01 4.27
CA ASN A 144 12.44 6.94 3.17
C ASN A 144 13.31 6.38 2.04
N ASN A 145 14.40 5.68 2.38
CA ASN A 145 15.28 5.04 1.40
C ASN A 145 14.55 3.88 0.70
N ILE A 146 13.79 3.07 1.44
CA ILE A 146 13.00 1.98 0.86
C ILE A 146 11.91 2.51 -0.08
N ALA A 147 11.18 3.56 0.31
CA ALA A 147 10.17 4.18 -0.56
C ALA A 147 10.80 4.77 -1.84
N SER A 148 11.93 5.47 -1.71
CA SER A 148 12.69 5.96 -2.87
C SER A 148 13.18 4.82 -3.76
N LYS A 149 13.64 3.71 -3.18
CA LYS A 149 14.04 2.52 -3.92
C LYS A 149 12.85 1.88 -4.65
N ALA A 150 11.70 1.73 -3.97
CA ALA A 150 10.47 1.21 -4.57
C ALA A 150 10.01 2.05 -5.76
N HIS A 151 10.02 3.39 -5.60
CA HIS A 151 9.73 4.34 -6.66
C HIS A 151 10.60 4.09 -7.91
N LYS A 152 11.90 3.97 -7.71
CA LYS A 152 12.87 3.76 -8.82
C LYS A 152 12.72 2.39 -9.49
N VAL A 153 12.60 1.30 -8.75
CA VAL A 153 12.58 -0.05 -9.32
C VAL A 153 11.28 -0.39 -10.05
N ILE A 154 10.19 0.32 -9.75
CA ILE A 154 8.93 0.27 -10.50
C ILE A 154 9.00 1.15 -11.77
N GLY A 155 10.03 1.99 -11.91
CA GLY A 155 10.15 2.94 -13.01
C GLY A 155 9.22 4.15 -12.87
N CYS A 156 8.94 4.56 -11.65
CA CYS A 156 8.12 5.75 -11.41
C CYS A 156 8.92 7.03 -11.66
N ARG A 157 8.22 8.08 -12.10
CA ARG A 157 8.71 9.46 -12.20
C ARG A 157 7.94 10.31 -11.22
N GLY A 158 7.10 11.16 -11.60
CA GLY A 158 6.15 11.98 -10.89
C GLY A 158 6.09 11.85 -9.36
N VAL A 159 4.90 11.87 -8.85
CA VAL A 159 4.63 11.74 -7.41
C VAL A 159 4.10 10.33 -7.11
N THR A 160 4.64 9.71 -6.07
CA THR A 160 4.14 8.41 -5.58
C THR A 160 3.92 8.42 -4.09
N ARG A 161 3.01 7.56 -3.63
CA ARG A 161 2.82 7.23 -2.22
C ARG A 161 3.04 5.73 -2.03
N SER A 162 3.95 5.38 -1.15
CA SER A 162 4.22 4.01 -0.73
C SER A 162 3.54 3.74 0.60
N ASP A 163 2.74 2.68 0.68
CA ASP A 163 1.95 2.30 1.84
C ASP A 163 2.62 1.13 2.56
N PHE A 164 2.96 1.32 3.84
CA PHE A 164 3.69 0.35 4.66
C PHE A 164 2.93 -0.07 5.90
N LYS A 165 3.19 -1.29 6.35
CA LYS A 165 2.96 -1.71 7.74
C LYS A 165 4.28 -1.77 8.49
N PHE A 166 4.33 -1.14 9.68
CA PHE A 166 5.46 -1.22 10.59
C PHE A 166 5.13 -2.14 11.76
N TYR A 167 5.80 -3.28 11.80
CA TYR A 167 5.57 -4.31 12.80
C TYR A 167 6.88 -5.00 13.20
N LYS A 168 7.12 -5.20 14.51
CA LYS A 168 8.33 -5.82 15.07
C LYS A 168 9.61 -5.25 14.44
N ALA A 169 9.73 -3.92 14.45
CA ALA A 169 10.85 -3.15 13.89
C ALA A 169 11.13 -3.37 12.39
N LYS A 170 10.16 -3.90 11.63
CA LYS A 170 10.25 -4.12 10.18
C LYS A 170 9.18 -3.32 9.45
N PHE A 171 9.54 -2.80 8.27
CA PHE A 171 8.61 -2.14 7.34
C PHE A 171 8.27 -3.10 6.20
N TYR A 172 6.98 -3.39 6.06
CA TYR A 172 6.44 -4.23 5.00
C TYR A 172 5.75 -3.33 3.98
N LEU A 173 6.30 -3.22 2.77
CA LEU A 173 5.67 -2.47 1.68
C LEU A 173 4.45 -3.23 1.17
N LEU A 174 3.27 -2.63 1.27
CA LEU A 174 2.01 -3.21 0.81
C LEU A 174 1.80 -2.93 -0.68
N GLU A 175 1.93 -1.66 -1.08
CA GLU A 175 1.72 -1.19 -2.44
C GLU A 175 2.39 0.17 -2.66
N ILE A 176 2.51 0.56 -3.92
CA ILE A 176 2.93 1.89 -4.36
C ILE A 176 1.86 2.48 -5.26
N ASN A 177 1.37 3.67 -4.90
CA ASN A 177 0.37 4.42 -5.65
C ASN A 177 1.08 5.43 -6.55
N THR A 178 0.93 5.27 -7.86
CA THR A 178 1.56 6.13 -8.88
C THR A 178 0.69 7.30 -9.32
N GLN A 179 -0.58 7.29 -8.91
CA GLN A 179 -1.52 8.40 -9.05
C GLN A 179 -2.25 8.59 -7.71
N PRO A 180 -1.53 9.06 -6.67
CA PRO A 180 -2.15 9.30 -5.39
C PRO A 180 -3.19 10.43 -5.48
N GLY A 181 -4.20 10.39 -4.62
CA GLY A 181 -5.21 11.45 -4.55
C GLY A 181 -4.57 12.84 -4.36
N MET A 182 -5.15 13.84 -5.03
CA MET A 182 -4.67 15.24 -5.05
C MET A 182 -5.77 16.22 -4.64
N THR A 183 -6.62 15.84 -3.70
CA THR A 183 -7.54 16.78 -3.04
C THR A 183 -6.87 17.39 -1.80
N LYS A 184 -7.46 18.45 -1.25
CA LYS A 184 -6.97 19.08 0.01
C LYS A 184 -6.89 18.10 1.20
N LEU A 185 -7.70 17.04 1.18
CA LEU A 185 -7.73 16.00 2.22
C LEU A 185 -6.85 14.78 1.89
N SER A 186 -6.15 14.82 0.76
CA SER A 186 -5.31 13.70 0.33
C SER A 186 -3.95 13.75 1.02
N LEU A 187 -3.41 12.55 1.30
CA LEU A 187 -2.20 12.39 2.11
C LEU A 187 -0.94 12.99 1.47
N VAL A 188 -0.81 12.94 0.14
CA VAL A 188 0.38 13.53 -0.52
C VAL A 188 0.39 15.05 -0.40
N PRO A 189 -0.68 15.81 -0.69
CA PRO A 189 -0.74 17.24 -0.40
C PRO A 189 -0.46 17.58 1.07
N GLU A 190 -0.98 16.79 2.00
CA GLU A 190 -0.76 16.99 3.43
C GLU A 190 0.73 16.79 3.80
N ILE A 191 1.37 15.72 3.34
CA ILE A 191 2.80 15.47 3.55
C ILE A 191 3.65 16.56 2.89
N ALA A 192 3.29 17.03 1.68
CA ALA A 192 3.98 18.09 0.97
C ALA A 192 3.89 19.41 1.73
N SER A 193 2.71 19.75 2.25
CA SER A 193 2.49 20.95 3.08
C SER A 193 3.35 20.92 4.34
N PHE A 194 3.41 19.77 5.04
CA PHE A 194 4.27 19.58 6.20
C PHE A 194 5.77 19.74 5.86
N ALA A 195 6.17 19.38 4.62
CA ALA A 195 7.52 19.58 4.10
C ALA A 195 7.77 21.01 3.57
N GLY A 196 6.85 21.97 3.78
CA GLY A 196 6.96 23.36 3.32
C GLY A 196 6.66 23.57 1.83
N ILE A 197 5.99 22.62 1.16
CA ILE A 197 5.59 22.73 -0.24
C ILE A 197 4.07 22.95 -0.28
N SER A 198 3.64 24.14 -0.71
CA SER A 198 2.22 24.44 -0.86
C SER A 198 1.57 23.57 -1.93
N PHE A 199 0.24 23.42 -1.86
CA PHE A 199 -0.52 22.65 -2.84
C PHE A 199 -0.29 23.16 -4.27
N ILE A 200 -0.27 24.47 -4.46
CA ILE A 200 0.00 25.11 -5.76
C ILE A 200 1.38 24.68 -6.29
N LYS A 201 2.42 24.81 -5.46
CA LYS A 201 3.79 24.41 -5.86
C LYS A 201 3.91 22.92 -6.17
N LEU A 202 3.16 22.07 -5.46
CA LEU A 202 3.08 20.63 -5.76
C LEU A 202 2.47 20.39 -7.14
N ILE A 203 1.36 21.03 -7.47
CA ILE A 203 0.69 20.90 -8.76
C ILE A 203 1.54 21.47 -9.89
N GLU A 204 2.14 22.66 -9.71
CA GLU A 204 3.08 23.25 -10.67
C GLU A 204 4.24 22.29 -11.00
N TRP A 205 4.80 21.66 -9.96
CA TRP A 205 5.87 20.68 -10.16
C TRP A 205 5.40 19.48 -10.98
N ILE A 206 4.20 18.93 -10.68
CA ILE A 206 3.60 17.81 -11.41
C ILE A 206 3.40 18.17 -12.88
N LEU A 207 2.87 19.37 -13.16
CA LEU A 207 2.65 19.86 -14.52
C LEU A 207 3.96 20.01 -15.30
N LYS A 208 5.00 20.57 -14.65
CA LYS A 208 6.34 20.73 -15.24
C LYS A 208 7.03 19.39 -15.50
N ASP A 209 6.78 18.38 -14.65
CA ASP A 209 7.32 17.04 -14.82
C ASP A 209 6.55 16.21 -15.87
N ALA A 210 5.31 16.60 -16.19
CA ALA A 210 4.49 15.92 -17.17
C ALA A 210 5.15 16.02 -18.57
N SER A 211 5.43 14.86 -19.16
CA SER A 211 6.06 14.75 -20.49
C SER A 211 5.81 13.36 -21.05
N ILE A 212 5.56 13.29 -22.37
CA ILE A 212 5.43 12.03 -23.12
C ILE A 212 6.77 11.50 -23.65
N ASN A 213 7.79 12.35 -23.71
CA ASN A 213 9.08 12.08 -24.35
C ASN A 213 10.24 11.98 -23.37
N ARG A 214 10.09 11.21 -22.29
CA ARG A 214 11.18 10.96 -21.33
C ARG A 214 11.47 9.48 -21.18
#